data_6b408cc15a9ca1776a356294b0a2817e
#
_entry.id   6b408cc15a9ca1776a356294b0a2817e
#
_cell.length_a   1.000
_cell.length_b   1.000
_cell.length_c   1.000
_cell.angle_alpha   90.00
_cell.angle_beta   90.00
_cell.angle_gamma   90.00
#
_symmetry.space_group_name_H-M   'P 1'
#
loop_
_entity.id
_entity.type
_entity.pdbx_description
1 polymer ?
#
loop_
_entity_poly.entity_id
_entity_poly.type
_entity_poly.pdbx_seq_one_letter_code
_entity_poly.pdbx_strand_id
1 'polypeptide(L)'
;MLIATPDHWHALAMIAAVQAGADVYVQKPTSVDVAESFAMLAAARKHSRVVQVGMQRRSTPHLIEARNEIIKSGKLGKIAHAELCCYYPMRTRDHPPDTNPPEDLDYEMWTGPAPMRPYNKLVHPRGWRAFNEYSNGIVGDMCVHMLDMLRWFLDLGWPARVSSSGGIFVDKASKASISDTQTATFEFPELNAVWIHRTWGDPPDPKYPWALVLHGEKGTLKASVNTCEFFPRGETTPAQSGQALFEYEKYPEDRTEKDLERHVASAIRGHMKDLLSCTATRQKPVADIEQGVISTVSCILANLSMQLGRTLTWDPVKHEVVGDPEANRLLCRPYRAPWVHPDAATV
;
A
#
# COMPACT_ATOMS: atom_id res chain seq x y z
N MET A 1 -12.60 11.79 11.18
CA MET A 1 -11.28 12.42 10.87
C MET A 1 -10.74 11.86 9.56
N LEU A 2 -10.14 12.70 8.68
CA LEU A 2 -9.46 12.24 7.48
C LEU A 2 -7.97 12.56 7.62
N ILE A 3 -7.09 11.54 7.44
CA ILE A 3 -5.63 11.64 7.57
C ILE A 3 -5.02 11.27 6.22
N ALA A 4 -4.40 12.25 5.56
CA ALA A 4 -3.73 12.15 4.27
C ALA A 4 -2.39 12.88 4.28
N THR A 5 -1.74 12.90 5.43
CA THR A 5 -0.38 13.41 5.63
C THR A 5 0.65 12.53 4.89
N PRO A 6 1.93 12.89 4.84
CA PRO A 6 2.96 11.93 4.50
C PRO A 6 2.97 10.72 5.43
N ASP A 7 3.45 9.56 4.93
CA ASP A 7 3.33 8.26 5.61
C ASP A 7 3.86 8.24 7.05
N HIS A 8 4.95 8.95 7.31
CA HIS A 8 5.60 9.02 8.63
C HIS A 8 4.79 9.76 9.71
N TRP A 9 3.70 10.42 9.33
CA TRP A 9 2.78 11.08 10.24
C TRP A 9 1.49 10.28 10.50
N HIS A 10 1.22 9.22 9.72
CA HIS A 10 -0.04 8.48 9.80
C HIS A 10 -0.30 7.92 11.20
N ALA A 11 0.71 7.28 11.81
CA ALA A 11 0.54 6.59 13.09
C ALA A 11 0.19 7.56 14.22
N LEU A 12 0.99 8.59 14.43
CA LEU A 12 0.75 9.55 15.52
C LEU A 12 -0.58 10.29 15.36
N ALA A 13 -0.89 10.76 14.13
CA ALA A 13 -2.14 11.46 13.86
C ALA A 13 -3.37 10.56 14.05
N MET A 14 -3.31 9.30 13.61
CA MET A 14 -4.41 8.35 13.75
C MET A 14 -4.63 7.95 15.21
N ILE A 15 -3.57 7.65 15.96
CA ILE A 15 -3.66 7.30 17.37
C ILE A 15 -4.27 8.46 18.17
N ALA A 16 -3.78 9.68 17.99
CA ALA A 16 -4.35 10.86 18.65
C ALA A 16 -5.84 11.07 18.31
N ALA A 17 -6.23 10.85 17.04
CA ALA A 17 -7.62 11.00 16.62
C ALA A 17 -8.54 9.98 17.31
N VAL A 18 -8.17 8.70 17.35
CA VAL A 18 -9.00 7.67 18.00
C VAL A 18 -9.05 7.83 19.51
N GLN A 19 -7.97 8.27 20.15
CA GLN A 19 -7.93 8.63 21.57
C GLN A 19 -8.86 9.80 21.89
N ALA A 20 -8.99 10.77 20.98
CA ALA A 20 -9.94 11.86 21.05
C ALA A 20 -11.39 11.46 20.72
N GLY A 21 -11.65 10.17 20.45
CA GLY A 21 -12.98 9.64 20.17
C GLY A 21 -13.43 9.71 18.71
N ALA A 22 -12.55 10.05 17.76
CA ALA A 22 -12.90 10.12 16.34
C ALA A 22 -12.88 8.76 15.66
N ASP A 23 -13.82 8.53 14.74
CA ASP A 23 -13.69 7.53 13.71
C ASP A 23 -12.81 8.10 12.58
N VAL A 24 -12.00 7.26 11.91
CA VAL A 24 -10.90 7.73 11.08
C VAL A 24 -10.89 7.08 9.70
N TYR A 25 -10.64 7.90 8.69
CA TYR A 25 -10.06 7.46 7.42
C TYR A 25 -8.57 7.80 7.44
N VAL A 26 -7.71 6.82 7.27
CA VAL A 26 -6.26 7.03 7.15
C VAL A 26 -5.75 6.51 5.81
N GLN A 27 -4.92 7.29 5.14
CA GLN A 27 -4.32 6.85 3.87
C GLN A 27 -3.37 5.65 4.05
N LYS A 28 -3.18 4.90 2.96
CA LYS A 28 -2.20 3.83 2.83
C LYS A 28 -0.79 4.43 2.52
N PRO A 29 0.29 3.74 2.88
CA PRO A 29 0.37 2.63 3.83
C PRO A 29 -0.01 3.08 5.23
N THR A 30 -0.39 2.17 6.13
CA THR A 30 -0.81 2.58 7.48
C THR A 30 0.30 3.31 8.23
N SER A 31 1.56 2.90 8.01
CA SER A 31 2.72 3.37 8.77
C SER A 31 4.02 3.22 8.00
N VAL A 32 5.11 3.71 8.56
CA VAL A 32 6.46 3.52 8.00
C VAL A 32 7.23 2.38 8.64
N ASP A 33 6.79 1.86 9.78
CA ASP A 33 7.37 0.67 10.41
C ASP A 33 6.30 -0.28 10.99
N VAL A 34 6.74 -1.46 11.44
CA VAL A 34 5.85 -2.53 11.89
C VAL A 34 5.24 -2.20 13.25
N ALA A 35 6.01 -1.65 14.17
CA ALA A 35 5.56 -1.32 15.53
C ALA A 35 4.47 -0.25 15.51
N GLU A 36 4.62 0.79 14.66
CA GLU A 36 3.56 1.79 14.40
C GLU A 36 2.26 1.14 13.94
N SER A 37 2.33 0.22 12.95
CA SER A 37 1.13 -0.47 12.44
C SER A 37 0.35 -1.17 13.54
N PHE A 38 1.04 -1.89 14.43
CA PHE A 38 0.39 -2.58 15.54
C PHE A 38 -0.10 -1.63 16.64
N ALA A 39 0.61 -0.53 16.89
CA ALA A 39 0.13 0.51 17.80
C ALA A 39 -1.18 1.16 17.28
N MET A 40 -1.27 1.44 15.98
CA MET A 40 -2.50 1.94 15.36
C MET A 40 -3.66 0.94 15.50
N LEU A 41 -3.41 -0.34 15.23
CA LEU A 41 -4.42 -1.39 15.39
C LEU A 41 -4.89 -1.50 16.84
N ALA A 42 -3.96 -1.53 17.81
CA ALA A 42 -4.26 -1.58 19.23
C ALA A 42 -5.09 -0.37 19.69
N ALA A 43 -4.70 0.84 19.30
CA ALA A 43 -5.44 2.07 19.61
C ALA A 43 -6.87 2.04 19.05
N ALA A 44 -7.06 1.66 17.78
CA ALA A 44 -8.37 1.55 17.18
C ALA A 44 -9.29 0.58 17.93
N ARG A 45 -8.77 -0.58 18.33
CA ARG A 45 -9.53 -1.61 19.08
C ARG A 45 -9.81 -1.17 20.51
N LYS A 46 -8.81 -0.65 21.23
CA LYS A 46 -8.94 -0.17 22.61
C LYS A 46 -10.01 0.93 22.73
N HIS A 47 -10.02 1.88 21.83
CA HIS A 47 -10.97 2.98 21.81
C HIS A 47 -12.28 2.68 21.06
N SER A 48 -12.46 1.45 20.55
CA SER A 48 -13.65 1.01 19.81
C SER A 48 -14.03 1.98 18.67
N ARG A 49 -13.00 2.49 17.93
CA ARG A 49 -13.22 3.41 16.81
C ARG A 49 -13.25 2.65 15.48
N VAL A 50 -14.09 3.13 14.58
CA VAL A 50 -14.12 2.67 13.20
C VAL A 50 -12.96 3.33 12.47
N VAL A 51 -12.05 2.52 11.94
CA VAL A 51 -10.90 3.00 11.18
C VAL A 51 -10.84 2.30 9.84
N GLN A 52 -10.93 3.08 8.77
CA GLN A 52 -10.79 2.61 7.39
C GLN A 52 -9.49 3.09 6.77
N VAL A 53 -8.77 2.18 6.15
CA VAL A 53 -7.53 2.48 5.42
C VAL A 53 -7.82 2.76 3.96
N GLY A 54 -7.09 3.67 3.32
CA GLY A 54 -7.21 4.08 1.92
C GLY A 54 -6.90 2.96 0.91
N MET A 55 -7.49 1.77 1.08
CA MET A 55 -7.39 0.61 0.19
C MET A 55 -8.60 0.56 -0.76
N GLN A 56 -8.84 1.63 -1.49
CA GLN A 56 -10.04 1.84 -2.30
C GLN A 56 -10.24 0.83 -3.44
N ARG A 57 -9.24 -0.06 -3.72
CA ARG A 57 -9.42 -1.17 -4.69
C ARG A 57 -10.52 -2.12 -4.25
N ARG A 58 -10.72 -2.27 -2.94
CA ARG A 58 -11.83 -3.06 -2.35
C ARG A 58 -13.23 -2.48 -2.62
N SER A 59 -13.30 -1.21 -3.07
CA SER A 59 -14.54 -0.51 -3.41
C SER A 59 -14.65 -0.17 -4.91
N THR A 60 -13.74 -0.69 -5.74
CA THR A 60 -13.72 -0.44 -7.18
C THR A 60 -14.74 -1.32 -7.90
N PRO A 61 -15.74 -0.78 -8.61
CA PRO A 61 -16.85 -1.54 -9.15
C PRO A 61 -16.45 -2.74 -10.00
N HIS A 62 -15.59 -2.57 -11.01
CA HIS A 62 -15.15 -3.66 -11.89
C HIS A 62 -14.29 -4.71 -11.17
N LEU A 63 -13.60 -4.35 -10.07
CA LEU A 63 -12.85 -5.31 -9.25
C LEU A 63 -13.79 -6.10 -8.33
N ILE A 64 -14.85 -5.47 -7.81
CA ILE A 64 -15.90 -6.16 -7.04
C ILE A 64 -16.61 -7.21 -7.95
N GLU A 65 -16.94 -6.81 -9.16
CA GLU A 65 -17.52 -7.72 -10.16
C GLU A 65 -16.56 -8.88 -10.48
N ALA A 66 -15.28 -8.59 -10.77
CA ALA A 66 -14.27 -9.62 -11.03
C ALA A 66 -14.12 -10.59 -9.85
N ARG A 67 -14.13 -10.10 -8.61
CA ARG A 67 -14.09 -10.94 -7.41
C ARG A 67 -15.29 -11.88 -7.36
N ASN A 68 -16.51 -11.38 -7.60
CA ASN A 68 -17.72 -12.16 -7.48
C ASN A 68 -17.90 -13.12 -8.64
N GLU A 69 -17.77 -12.65 -9.89
CA GLU A 69 -18.14 -13.36 -11.11
C GLU A 69 -17.01 -14.26 -11.66
N ILE A 70 -15.75 -14.04 -11.25
CA ILE A 70 -14.61 -14.79 -11.76
C ILE A 70 -13.93 -15.58 -10.65
N ILE A 71 -13.57 -14.91 -9.54
CA ILE A 71 -12.87 -15.58 -8.43
C ILE A 71 -13.81 -16.48 -7.63
N LYS A 72 -14.87 -15.91 -7.05
CA LYS A 72 -15.80 -16.64 -6.18
C LYS A 72 -16.61 -17.70 -6.94
N SER A 73 -16.85 -17.51 -8.22
CA SER A 73 -17.52 -18.50 -9.08
C SER A 73 -16.62 -19.68 -9.48
N GLY A 74 -15.31 -19.63 -9.18
CA GLY A 74 -14.35 -20.70 -9.49
C GLY A 74 -13.96 -20.78 -10.97
N LYS A 75 -14.15 -19.74 -11.77
CA LYS A 75 -13.79 -19.72 -13.21
C LYS A 75 -12.29 -19.89 -13.43
N LEU A 76 -11.44 -19.44 -12.49
CA LEU A 76 -10.00 -19.61 -12.57
C LEU A 76 -9.50 -21.02 -12.20
N GLY A 77 -10.32 -21.82 -11.49
CA GLY A 77 -9.84 -23.06 -10.88
C GLY A 77 -8.91 -22.78 -9.71
N LYS A 78 -8.01 -23.72 -9.37
CA LYS A 78 -7.00 -23.52 -8.32
C LYS A 78 -5.99 -22.47 -8.77
N ILE A 79 -5.70 -21.51 -7.89
CA ILE A 79 -4.74 -20.43 -8.12
C ILE A 79 -3.55 -20.68 -7.20
N ALA A 80 -2.36 -20.90 -7.76
CA ALA A 80 -1.14 -21.16 -6.99
C ALA A 80 -0.03 -20.12 -7.24
N HIS A 81 -0.24 -19.21 -8.19
CA HIS A 81 0.71 -18.16 -8.53
C HIS A 81 0.01 -16.84 -8.83
N ALA A 82 0.59 -15.75 -8.32
CA ALA A 82 0.16 -14.40 -8.60
C ALA A 82 1.37 -13.50 -8.91
N GLU A 83 1.22 -12.60 -9.87
CA GLU A 83 2.19 -11.56 -10.17
C GLU A 83 1.61 -10.20 -9.83
N LEU A 84 2.39 -9.41 -9.10
CA LEU A 84 2.10 -8.01 -8.80
C LEU A 84 3.19 -7.17 -9.44
N CYS A 85 2.84 -6.13 -10.15
CA CYS A 85 3.85 -5.32 -10.83
C CYS A 85 3.60 -3.83 -10.73
N CYS A 86 4.69 -3.05 -10.80
CA CYS A 86 4.65 -1.61 -11.05
C CYS A 86 5.88 -1.19 -11.85
N TYR A 87 5.62 -0.61 -13.02
CA TYR A 87 6.66 -0.14 -13.94
C TYR A 87 6.59 1.38 -14.14
N TYR A 88 5.99 2.11 -13.20
CA TYR A 88 5.93 3.56 -13.26
C TYR A 88 7.27 4.21 -12.89
N PRO A 89 7.68 5.26 -13.60
CA PRO A 89 8.90 6.02 -13.30
C PRO A 89 8.70 6.92 -12.07
N MET A 90 8.42 6.33 -10.91
CA MET A 90 8.08 7.05 -9.67
C MET A 90 9.30 7.60 -8.93
N ARG A 91 10.52 7.24 -9.34
CA ARG A 91 11.74 7.77 -8.80
C ARG A 91 12.20 8.92 -9.67
N THR A 92 12.32 10.10 -9.07
CA THR A 92 12.80 11.26 -9.81
C THR A 92 14.29 11.16 -10.12
N ARG A 93 14.67 11.65 -11.31
CA ARG A 93 16.06 11.81 -11.72
C ARG A 93 16.60 13.22 -11.45
N ASP A 94 15.74 14.14 -10.99
CA ASP A 94 16.15 15.49 -10.66
C ASP A 94 17.07 15.50 -9.44
N HIS A 95 18.09 16.34 -9.48
CA HIS A 95 19.08 16.49 -8.42
C HIS A 95 19.16 17.95 -7.95
N PRO A 96 18.04 18.54 -7.44
CA PRO A 96 18.08 19.92 -6.98
C PRO A 96 19.04 20.04 -5.79
N PRO A 97 19.74 21.20 -5.66
CA PRO A 97 20.58 21.44 -4.51
C PRO A 97 19.77 21.49 -3.23
N ASP A 98 20.42 21.20 -2.11
CA ASP A 98 19.86 21.46 -0.79
C ASP A 98 19.81 22.98 -0.57
N THR A 99 18.68 23.45 -0.02
CA THR A 99 18.40 24.87 0.21
C THR A 99 17.74 25.05 1.57
N ASN A 100 17.52 26.28 1.98
CA ASN A 100 16.63 26.56 3.10
C ASN A 100 15.18 26.20 2.72
N PRO A 101 14.36 25.69 3.67
CA PRO A 101 12.93 25.55 3.46
C PRO A 101 12.29 26.89 3.10
N PRO A 102 11.17 26.89 2.36
CA PRO A 102 10.34 28.08 2.19
C PRO A 102 9.92 28.68 3.55
N GLU A 103 9.78 30.01 3.62
CA GLU A 103 9.46 30.71 4.87
C GLU A 103 8.08 30.34 5.44
N ASP A 104 7.17 29.92 4.59
CA ASP A 104 5.81 29.47 4.93
C ASP A 104 5.71 27.99 5.29
N LEU A 105 6.83 27.24 5.24
CA LEU A 105 6.91 25.82 5.60
C LEU A 105 7.60 25.63 6.95
N ASP A 106 6.85 25.23 7.96
CA ASP A 106 7.44 24.67 9.19
C ASP A 106 8.02 23.28 8.90
N TYR A 107 9.29 23.30 8.44
CA TYR A 107 9.99 22.07 8.04
C TYR A 107 10.31 21.16 9.23
N GLU A 108 10.45 21.74 10.44
CA GLU A 108 10.64 21.00 11.69
C GLU A 108 9.40 20.13 11.99
N MET A 109 8.22 20.75 11.98
CA MET A 109 6.95 20.06 12.18
C MET A 109 6.62 19.13 11.01
N TRP A 110 6.91 19.53 9.76
CA TRP A 110 6.69 18.67 8.60
C TRP A 110 7.52 17.39 8.66
N THR A 111 8.80 17.47 9.06
CA THR A 111 9.68 16.31 9.26
C THR A 111 9.21 15.44 10.43
N GLY A 112 8.73 16.07 11.49
CA GLY A 112 8.12 15.38 12.63
C GLY A 112 9.00 14.28 13.23
N PRO A 113 8.48 13.07 13.42
CA PRO A 113 9.20 11.96 14.04
C PRO A 113 10.35 11.39 13.19
N ALA A 114 10.37 11.68 11.88
CA ALA A 114 11.40 11.19 10.97
C ALA A 114 12.77 11.84 11.25
N PRO A 115 13.87 11.17 10.90
CA PRO A 115 15.20 11.77 10.96
C PRO A 115 15.27 13.08 10.14
N MET A 116 15.88 14.13 10.72
CA MET A 116 16.07 15.40 10.03
C MET A 116 17.06 15.23 8.88
N ARG A 117 16.70 15.78 7.74
CA ARG A 117 17.58 15.87 6.56
C ARG A 117 17.57 17.28 5.99
N PRO A 118 18.60 17.68 5.23
CA PRO A 118 18.57 18.94 4.50
C PRO A 118 17.34 19.01 3.58
N TYR A 119 16.72 20.20 3.55
CA TYR A 119 15.60 20.45 2.64
C TYR A 119 16.08 20.55 1.20
N ASN A 120 15.34 19.93 0.29
CA ASN A 120 15.41 20.21 -1.14
C ASN A 120 14.01 20.08 -1.78
N LYS A 121 13.84 20.59 -3.00
CA LYS A 121 12.54 20.62 -3.69
C LYS A 121 11.93 19.25 -3.99
N LEU A 122 12.72 18.16 -3.89
CA LEU A 122 12.17 16.81 -4.04
C LEU A 122 11.38 16.38 -2.81
N VAL A 123 11.75 16.84 -1.61
CA VAL A 123 11.10 16.40 -0.36
C VAL A 123 9.66 16.87 -0.31
N HIS A 124 9.41 18.15 -0.59
CA HIS A 124 8.09 18.76 -0.42
C HIS A 124 7.63 19.46 -1.72
N PRO A 125 6.33 19.38 -2.05
CA PRO A 125 5.24 18.75 -1.30
C PRO A 125 5.03 17.25 -1.59
N ARG A 126 5.53 16.69 -2.68
CA ARG A 126 5.14 15.33 -3.15
C ARG A 126 6.28 14.32 -3.23
N GLY A 127 7.52 14.77 -3.38
CA GLY A 127 8.68 13.92 -3.65
C GLY A 127 9.23 13.17 -2.43
N TRP A 128 8.67 13.38 -1.23
CA TRP A 128 9.05 12.69 -0.01
C TRP A 128 9.00 11.17 -0.12
N ARG A 129 8.16 10.63 -1.01
CA ARG A 129 8.07 9.19 -1.31
C ARG A 129 9.37 8.60 -1.84
N ALA A 130 10.26 9.43 -2.37
CA ALA A 130 11.58 9.03 -2.83
C ALA A 130 12.60 8.79 -1.70
N PHE A 131 12.21 8.98 -0.44
CA PHE A 131 13.10 8.91 0.70
C PHE A 131 12.61 7.93 1.76
N ASN A 132 13.49 6.98 2.13
CA ASN A 132 13.17 5.95 3.12
C ASN A 132 12.87 6.53 4.51
N GLU A 133 13.34 7.73 4.81
CA GLU A 133 13.05 8.43 6.07
C GLU A 133 11.55 8.70 6.24
N TYR A 134 10.84 8.93 5.13
CA TYR A 134 9.43 9.34 5.14
C TYR A 134 8.47 8.28 4.60
N SER A 135 9.00 7.20 3.97
CA SER A 135 8.19 6.22 3.26
C SER A 135 8.80 4.81 3.31
N ASN A 136 8.15 3.89 2.61
CA ASN A 136 8.66 2.53 2.34
C ASN A 136 8.95 2.30 0.84
N GLY A 137 9.19 3.39 0.08
CA GLY A 137 9.48 3.30 -1.35
C GLY A 137 8.31 2.74 -2.15
N ILE A 138 8.62 2.21 -3.34
CA ILE A 138 7.58 1.76 -4.28
C ILE A 138 6.83 0.53 -3.76
N VAL A 139 7.46 -0.35 -3.01
CA VAL A 139 6.76 -1.50 -2.41
C VAL A 139 5.72 -1.05 -1.37
N GLY A 140 6.03 -0.03 -0.56
CA GLY A 140 5.09 0.55 0.39
C GLY A 140 4.00 1.40 -0.26
N ASP A 141 4.32 2.08 -1.36
CA ASP A 141 3.37 2.98 -2.04
C ASP A 141 2.47 2.25 -3.06
N MET A 142 3.02 1.35 -3.87
CA MET A 142 2.33 0.73 -5.00
C MET A 142 2.03 -0.75 -4.81
N CYS A 143 2.97 -1.54 -4.27
CA CYS A 143 2.74 -2.96 -4.02
C CYS A 143 1.63 -3.17 -3.00
N VAL A 144 1.56 -2.33 -1.98
CA VAL A 144 0.55 -2.42 -0.93
C VAL A 144 -0.89 -2.48 -1.48
N HIS A 145 -1.19 -1.77 -2.57
CA HIS A 145 -2.49 -1.84 -3.23
C HIS A 145 -2.73 -3.17 -3.95
N MET A 146 -1.71 -3.69 -4.64
CA MET A 146 -1.83 -4.94 -5.40
C MET A 146 -1.84 -6.15 -4.47
N LEU A 147 -1.04 -6.13 -3.41
CA LEU A 147 -1.02 -7.16 -2.38
C LEU A 147 -2.34 -7.17 -1.58
N ASP A 148 -2.88 -6.00 -1.25
CA ASP A 148 -4.17 -5.88 -0.60
C ASP A 148 -5.30 -6.41 -1.49
N MET A 149 -5.27 -6.09 -2.79
CA MET A 149 -6.23 -6.60 -3.77
C MET A 149 -6.14 -8.13 -3.90
N LEU A 150 -4.93 -8.69 -3.97
CA LEU A 150 -4.70 -10.14 -3.97
C LEU A 150 -5.32 -10.80 -2.73
N ARG A 151 -4.97 -10.25 -1.54
CA ARG A 151 -5.47 -10.76 -0.27
C ARG A 151 -7.00 -10.70 -0.20
N TRP A 152 -7.58 -9.61 -0.65
CA TRP A 152 -9.04 -9.45 -0.69
C TRP A 152 -9.72 -10.35 -1.72
N PHE A 153 -9.12 -10.58 -2.89
CA PHE A 153 -9.66 -11.47 -3.91
C PHE A 153 -9.75 -12.92 -3.41
N LEU A 154 -8.71 -13.37 -2.73
CA LEU A 154 -8.53 -14.76 -2.32
C LEU A 154 -8.77 -15.01 -0.82
N ASP A 155 -9.21 -13.99 -0.08
CA ASP A 155 -9.43 -14.02 1.38
C ASP A 155 -8.17 -14.49 2.17
N LEU A 156 -6.97 -14.01 1.75
CA LEU A 156 -5.70 -14.40 2.36
C LEU A 156 -5.41 -13.57 3.62
N GLY A 157 -4.81 -14.22 4.61
CA GLY A 157 -4.23 -13.59 5.80
C GLY A 157 -2.80 -13.09 5.56
N TRP A 158 -1.90 -13.43 6.50
CA TRP A 158 -0.48 -13.10 6.45
C TRP A 158 0.28 -14.04 5.50
N PRO A 159 1.30 -13.55 4.77
CA PRO A 159 2.29 -14.43 4.19
C PRO A 159 3.12 -15.08 5.31
N ALA A 160 3.43 -16.36 5.18
CA ALA A 160 4.25 -17.09 6.14
C ALA A 160 5.74 -16.70 6.02
N ARG A 161 6.19 -16.43 4.79
CA ARG A 161 7.57 -16.03 4.50
C ARG A 161 7.59 -14.91 3.46
N VAL A 162 8.58 -14.03 3.59
CA VAL A 162 8.83 -12.95 2.64
C VAL A 162 10.30 -12.93 2.27
N SER A 163 10.61 -12.96 0.98
CA SER A 163 11.97 -12.81 0.44
C SER A 163 12.01 -11.67 -0.57
N SER A 164 13.11 -10.93 -0.61
CA SER A 164 13.24 -9.81 -1.55
C SER A 164 14.69 -9.54 -1.91
N SER A 165 14.89 -9.09 -3.15
CA SER A 165 16.15 -8.59 -3.67
C SER A 165 15.93 -7.34 -4.51
N GLY A 166 16.96 -6.49 -4.59
CA GLY A 166 16.87 -5.23 -5.33
C GLY A 166 17.87 -4.20 -4.86
N GLY A 167 17.66 -2.95 -5.25
CA GLY A 167 18.54 -1.86 -4.90
C GLY A 167 18.43 -0.69 -5.87
N ILE A 168 19.43 0.20 -5.83
CA ILE A 168 19.62 1.30 -6.77
C ILE A 168 20.62 0.83 -7.82
N PHE A 169 20.12 0.35 -8.95
CA PHE A 169 20.97 -0.24 -9.98
C PHE A 169 21.23 0.70 -11.16
N VAL A 170 20.26 1.51 -11.53
CA VAL A 170 20.30 2.38 -12.71
C VAL A 170 20.55 3.84 -12.33
N ASP A 171 19.70 4.40 -11.48
CA ASP A 171 19.73 5.84 -11.15
C ASP A 171 20.59 6.13 -9.91
N LYS A 172 21.89 5.76 -9.99
CA LYS A 172 22.82 5.85 -8.86
C LYS A 172 23.17 7.29 -8.44
N ALA A 173 22.97 8.24 -9.35
CA ALA A 173 23.23 9.66 -9.06
C ALA A 173 22.07 10.35 -8.34
N SER A 174 20.90 9.74 -8.27
CA SER A 174 19.73 10.33 -7.62
C SER A 174 19.93 10.52 -6.12
N LYS A 175 19.38 11.61 -5.56
CA LYS A 175 19.30 11.81 -4.12
C LYS A 175 18.28 10.90 -3.44
N ALA A 176 17.40 10.25 -4.20
CA ALA A 176 16.41 9.31 -3.68
C ALA A 176 17.08 8.12 -2.99
N SER A 177 16.59 7.72 -1.83
CA SER A 177 17.14 6.59 -1.05
C SER A 177 16.39 5.28 -1.28
N ILE A 178 15.22 5.30 -1.93
CA ILE A 178 14.44 4.09 -2.25
C ILE A 178 15.06 3.31 -3.43
N SER A 179 14.78 2.03 -3.52
CA SER A 179 15.21 1.18 -4.63
C SER A 179 14.57 1.64 -5.96
N ASP A 180 15.31 1.52 -7.06
CA ASP A 180 14.79 1.68 -8.42
C ASP A 180 14.41 0.34 -9.08
N THR A 181 14.81 -0.75 -8.44
CA THR A 181 14.56 -2.12 -8.87
C THR A 181 14.33 -2.99 -7.64
N GLN A 182 13.23 -3.76 -7.63
CA GLN A 182 12.95 -4.71 -6.55
C GLN A 182 12.10 -5.88 -7.05
N THR A 183 12.46 -7.08 -6.62
CA THR A 183 11.63 -8.28 -6.74
C THR A 183 11.43 -8.85 -5.35
N ALA A 184 10.18 -9.18 -4.99
CA ALA A 184 9.87 -9.83 -3.72
C ALA A 184 8.91 -10.99 -3.92
N THR A 185 9.01 -12.00 -3.07
CA THR A 185 8.07 -13.12 -3.01
C THR A 185 7.39 -13.14 -1.65
N PHE A 186 6.06 -13.17 -1.67
CA PHE A 186 5.19 -13.37 -0.51
C PHE A 186 4.66 -14.80 -0.57
N GLU A 187 5.10 -15.65 0.34
CA GLU A 187 4.72 -17.06 0.39
C GLU A 187 3.53 -17.26 1.32
N PHE A 188 2.40 -17.65 0.75
CA PHE A 188 1.21 -18.12 1.49
C PHE A 188 1.17 -19.66 1.46
N PRO A 189 0.38 -20.34 2.31
CA PRO A 189 0.40 -21.80 2.39
C PRO A 189 0.20 -22.54 1.05
N GLU A 190 -0.63 -21.97 0.16
CA GLU A 190 -0.94 -22.60 -1.14
C GLU A 190 -0.70 -21.67 -2.34
N LEU A 191 -0.09 -20.52 -2.13
CA LEU A 191 0.11 -19.50 -3.16
C LEU A 191 1.44 -18.78 -2.98
N ASN A 192 2.18 -18.64 -4.07
CA ASN A 192 3.29 -17.69 -4.16
C ASN A 192 2.87 -16.45 -4.94
N ALA A 193 3.04 -15.27 -4.31
CA ALA A 193 2.84 -13.98 -4.97
C ALA A 193 4.19 -13.31 -5.19
N VAL A 194 4.48 -12.91 -6.43
CA VAL A 194 5.73 -12.27 -6.82
C VAL A 194 5.46 -10.79 -7.13
N TRP A 195 6.16 -9.90 -6.44
CA TRP A 195 6.19 -8.48 -6.76
C TRP A 195 7.39 -8.16 -7.64
N ILE A 196 7.16 -7.42 -8.72
CA ILE A 196 8.20 -6.93 -9.63
C ILE A 196 8.03 -5.42 -9.82
N HIS A 197 9.09 -4.68 -9.54
CA HIS A 197 9.13 -3.24 -9.70
C HIS A 197 10.45 -2.81 -10.34
N ARG A 198 10.34 -1.85 -11.27
CA ARG A 198 11.45 -1.05 -11.79
C ARG A 198 10.94 0.30 -12.28
N THR A 199 11.74 1.36 -12.07
CA THR A 199 11.41 2.72 -12.50
C THR A 199 11.99 3.08 -13.87
N TRP A 200 12.52 2.10 -14.59
CA TRP A 200 13.19 2.24 -15.88
C TRP A 200 12.73 1.16 -16.86
N GLY A 201 12.89 1.45 -18.16
CA GLY A 201 12.44 0.57 -19.22
C GLY A 201 10.92 0.46 -19.35
N ASP A 202 10.45 -0.17 -20.40
CA ASP A 202 9.03 -0.31 -20.69
C ASP A 202 8.40 -1.50 -19.95
N PRO A 203 7.10 -1.44 -19.60
CA PRO A 203 6.37 -2.58 -19.04
C PRO A 203 6.27 -3.72 -20.08
N PRO A 204 6.31 -5.00 -19.65
CA PRO A 204 6.08 -6.14 -20.54
C PRO A 204 4.70 -6.11 -21.21
N ASP A 205 3.70 -5.64 -20.50
CA ASP A 205 2.35 -5.40 -21.02
C ASP A 205 1.97 -3.92 -20.80
N PRO A 206 1.97 -3.08 -21.86
CA PRO A 206 1.66 -1.66 -21.73
C PRO A 206 0.26 -1.37 -21.21
N LYS A 207 -0.68 -2.30 -21.32
CA LYS A 207 -2.04 -2.16 -20.78
C LYS A 207 -2.08 -2.35 -19.25
N TYR A 208 -1.09 -3.06 -18.69
CA TYR A 208 -1.01 -3.44 -17.27
C TYR A 208 0.32 -3.02 -16.63
N PRO A 209 0.71 -1.73 -16.69
CA PRO A 209 1.96 -1.25 -16.10
C PRO A 209 1.95 -1.27 -14.56
N TRP A 210 0.76 -1.35 -13.97
CA TRP A 210 0.52 -1.52 -12.54
C TRP A 210 -0.68 -2.43 -12.35
N ALA A 211 -0.44 -3.67 -11.96
CA ALA A 211 -1.47 -4.71 -12.00
C ALA A 211 -1.21 -5.86 -11.04
N LEU A 212 -2.27 -6.63 -10.83
CA LEU A 212 -2.28 -7.98 -10.29
C LEU A 212 -2.65 -8.94 -11.44
N VAL A 213 -1.88 -10.00 -11.61
CA VAL A 213 -2.18 -11.11 -12.53
C VAL A 213 -2.31 -12.40 -11.73
N LEU A 214 -3.46 -13.07 -11.84
CA LEU A 214 -3.71 -14.36 -11.21
C LEU A 214 -3.65 -15.47 -12.25
N HIS A 215 -2.81 -16.47 -12.01
CA HIS A 215 -2.66 -17.66 -12.84
C HIS A 215 -3.39 -18.83 -12.19
N GLY A 216 -4.49 -19.25 -12.80
CA GLY A 216 -5.29 -20.38 -12.35
C GLY A 216 -5.22 -21.55 -13.34
N GLU A 217 -5.67 -22.72 -12.90
CA GLU A 217 -5.71 -23.94 -13.73
C GLU A 217 -6.53 -23.77 -15.02
N LYS A 218 -7.60 -22.95 -14.95
CA LYS A 218 -8.58 -22.77 -16.03
C LYS A 218 -8.42 -21.46 -16.80
N GLY A 219 -7.50 -20.59 -16.39
CA GLY A 219 -7.29 -19.30 -17.06
C GLY A 219 -6.49 -18.31 -16.27
N THR A 220 -6.39 -17.09 -16.79
CA THR A 220 -5.65 -15.97 -16.22
C THR A 220 -6.56 -14.77 -16.04
N LEU A 221 -6.51 -14.13 -14.87
CA LEU A 221 -7.15 -12.82 -14.62
C LEU A 221 -6.08 -11.76 -14.52
N LYS A 222 -6.14 -10.73 -15.36
CA LYS A 222 -5.36 -9.49 -15.24
C LYS A 222 -6.26 -8.41 -14.66
N ALA A 223 -5.83 -7.76 -13.59
CA ALA A 223 -6.61 -6.74 -12.88
C ALA A 223 -5.76 -5.51 -12.55
N SER A 224 -6.28 -4.34 -12.93
CA SER A 224 -5.66 -3.02 -12.70
C SER A 224 -6.71 -2.02 -12.23
N VAL A 225 -6.26 -0.78 -12.00
CA VAL A 225 -7.15 0.33 -11.63
C VAL A 225 -8.10 0.73 -12.76
N ASN A 226 -7.72 0.49 -14.01
CA ASN A 226 -8.48 0.90 -15.20
C ASN A 226 -9.35 -0.22 -15.73
N THR A 227 -8.90 -1.47 -15.63
CA THR A 227 -9.55 -2.60 -16.29
C THR A 227 -9.22 -3.91 -15.61
N CYS A 228 -10.11 -4.91 -15.77
CA CYS A 228 -9.82 -6.30 -15.52
C CYS A 228 -10.27 -7.16 -16.70
N GLU A 229 -9.53 -8.25 -16.97
CA GLU A 229 -9.80 -9.15 -18.08
C GLU A 229 -9.52 -10.60 -17.67
N PHE A 230 -10.51 -11.47 -17.89
CA PHE A 230 -10.38 -12.90 -17.70
C PHE A 230 -10.19 -13.62 -19.04
N PHE A 231 -9.10 -14.37 -19.15
CA PHE A 231 -8.73 -15.17 -20.30
C PHE A 231 -8.84 -16.65 -19.93
N PRO A 232 -9.77 -17.42 -20.52
CA PRO A 232 -9.76 -18.88 -20.37
C PRO A 232 -8.44 -19.47 -20.85
N ARG A 233 -8.09 -20.64 -20.32
CA ARG A 233 -6.82 -21.29 -20.67
C ARG A 233 -6.75 -21.59 -22.17
N GLY A 234 -5.66 -21.15 -22.81
CA GLY A 234 -5.46 -21.31 -24.25
C GLY A 234 -6.07 -20.23 -25.13
N GLU A 235 -6.87 -19.32 -24.54
CA GLU A 235 -7.48 -18.21 -25.27
C GLU A 235 -6.65 -16.95 -25.19
N THR A 236 -6.61 -16.19 -26.28
CA THR A 236 -5.94 -14.86 -26.36
C THR A 236 -6.94 -13.72 -26.28
N THR A 237 -8.24 -14.00 -26.40
CA THR A 237 -9.34 -13.05 -26.28
C THR A 237 -9.97 -13.18 -24.89
N PRO A 238 -10.23 -12.09 -24.17
CA PRO A 238 -10.87 -12.18 -22.87
C PRO A 238 -12.34 -12.62 -23.02
N ALA A 239 -12.75 -13.60 -22.21
CA ALA A 239 -14.15 -14.02 -22.16
C ALA A 239 -15.02 -13.10 -21.29
N GLN A 240 -14.39 -12.35 -20.38
CA GLN A 240 -15.05 -11.36 -19.53
C GLN A 240 -14.10 -10.20 -19.27
N SER A 241 -14.61 -8.96 -19.32
CA SER A 241 -13.84 -7.75 -19.07
C SER A 241 -14.68 -6.75 -18.27
N GLY A 242 -14.00 -5.99 -17.39
CA GLY A 242 -14.57 -4.85 -16.68
C GLY A 242 -13.68 -3.63 -16.86
N GLN A 243 -14.25 -2.44 -16.75
CA GLN A 243 -13.51 -1.18 -16.88
C GLN A 243 -13.89 -0.22 -15.75
N ALA A 244 -13.03 0.77 -15.53
CA ALA A 244 -13.30 1.84 -14.59
C ALA A 244 -14.64 2.51 -14.89
N LEU A 245 -15.45 2.70 -13.85
CA LEU A 245 -16.77 3.34 -13.98
C LEU A 245 -16.62 4.86 -13.90
N PHE A 246 -17.13 5.54 -14.92
CA PHE A 246 -17.26 6.99 -14.96
C PHE A 246 -18.72 7.37 -14.76
N GLU A 247 -19.02 8.12 -13.68
CA GLU A 247 -20.40 8.48 -13.29
C GLU A 247 -20.75 9.90 -13.68
N TYR A 248 -20.37 10.35 -14.88
CA TYR A 248 -20.52 11.76 -15.32
C TYR A 248 -21.96 12.29 -15.42
N GLU A 249 -22.95 11.41 -15.55
CA GLU A 249 -24.35 11.82 -15.52
C GLU A 249 -24.78 12.23 -14.11
N LYS A 250 -24.25 11.54 -13.10
CA LYS A 250 -24.55 11.77 -11.71
C LYS A 250 -23.66 12.82 -11.06
N TYR A 251 -22.41 12.89 -11.51
CA TYR A 251 -21.36 13.80 -11.02
C TYR A 251 -20.70 14.50 -12.21
N PRO A 252 -21.38 15.47 -12.83
CA PRO A 252 -20.86 16.17 -14.01
C PRO A 252 -19.58 16.96 -13.72
N GLU A 253 -19.37 17.40 -12.48
CA GLU A 253 -18.16 18.08 -12.01
C GLU A 253 -16.89 17.23 -12.17
N ASP A 254 -16.97 15.90 -12.19
CA ASP A 254 -15.82 15.01 -12.43
C ASP A 254 -15.11 15.29 -13.77
N ARG A 255 -15.81 15.92 -14.73
CA ARG A 255 -15.22 16.27 -16.02
C ARG A 255 -14.29 17.47 -15.94
N THR A 256 -14.52 18.36 -14.99
CA THR A 256 -13.86 19.66 -14.88
C THR A 256 -13.02 19.81 -13.63
N GLU A 257 -13.22 18.95 -12.61
CA GLU A 257 -12.45 18.96 -11.37
C GLU A 257 -10.97 18.84 -11.67
N LYS A 258 -10.21 19.84 -11.20
CA LYS A 258 -8.76 19.87 -11.40
C LYS A 258 -8.09 18.80 -10.54
N ASP A 259 -7.11 18.12 -11.11
CA ASP A 259 -6.30 17.10 -10.44
C ASP A 259 -7.09 15.85 -9.97
N LEU A 260 -8.36 15.70 -10.36
CA LEU A 260 -9.15 14.51 -10.05
C LEU A 260 -8.69 13.32 -10.92
N GLU A 261 -8.30 12.24 -10.26
CA GLU A 261 -8.07 10.94 -10.93
C GLU A 261 -9.41 10.29 -11.27
N ARG A 262 -10.00 10.67 -12.39
CA ARG A 262 -11.39 10.34 -12.79
C ARG A 262 -11.69 8.85 -12.80
N HIS A 263 -10.72 8.02 -13.18
CA HIS A 263 -10.86 6.57 -13.25
C HIS A 263 -11.02 5.89 -11.88
N VAL A 264 -10.69 6.57 -10.78
CA VAL A 264 -10.85 6.06 -9.41
C VAL A 264 -11.93 6.80 -8.62
N ALA A 265 -12.58 7.80 -9.19
CA ALA A 265 -13.56 8.65 -8.49
C ALA A 265 -14.73 7.82 -7.92
N SER A 266 -15.29 6.89 -8.70
CA SER A 266 -16.37 5.99 -8.25
C SER A 266 -15.94 5.08 -7.09
N ALA A 267 -14.71 4.57 -7.15
CA ALA A 267 -14.13 3.75 -6.08
C ALA A 267 -13.95 4.55 -4.78
N ILE A 268 -13.46 5.79 -4.87
CA ILE A 268 -13.27 6.68 -3.71
C ILE A 268 -14.63 7.00 -3.08
N ARG A 269 -15.66 7.32 -3.88
CA ARG A 269 -17.02 7.56 -3.37
C ARG A 269 -17.60 6.31 -2.68
N GLY A 270 -17.45 5.14 -3.31
CA GLY A 270 -17.88 3.88 -2.72
C GLY A 270 -17.19 3.61 -1.38
N HIS A 271 -15.89 3.88 -1.32
CA HIS A 271 -15.07 3.67 -0.13
C HIS A 271 -15.47 4.61 1.01
N MET A 272 -15.71 5.91 0.72
CA MET A 272 -16.19 6.87 1.71
C MET A 272 -17.62 6.55 2.20
N LYS A 273 -18.51 6.07 1.32
CA LYS A 273 -19.85 5.62 1.72
C LYS A 273 -19.79 4.43 2.67
N ASP A 274 -18.88 3.47 2.42
CA ASP A 274 -18.64 2.34 3.32
C ASP A 274 -18.20 2.81 4.70
N LEU A 275 -17.23 3.74 4.79
CA LEU A 275 -16.82 4.35 6.06
C LEU A 275 -17.99 4.99 6.81
N LEU A 276 -18.78 5.84 6.13
CA LEU A 276 -19.91 6.54 6.76
C LEU A 276 -20.97 5.56 7.26
N SER A 277 -21.28 4.50 6.47
CA SER A 277 -22.17 3.43 6.87
C SER A 277 -21.65 2.68 8.10
N CYS A 278 -20.37 2.29 8.07
CA CYS A 278 -19.73 1.59 9.19
C CYS A 278 -19.62 2.45 10.44
N THR A 279 -19.40 3.75 10.30
CA THR A 279 -19.43 4.70 11.43
C THR A 279 -20.81 4.73 12.08
N ALA A 280 -21.89 4.77 11.28
CA ALA A 280 -23.26 4.78 11.79
C ALA A 280 -23.67 3.45 12.43
N THR A 281 -23.27 2.32 11.83
CA THR A 281 -23.68 0.98 12.27
C THR A 281 -22.70 0.31 13.23
N ARG A 282 -21.53 0.92 13.45
CA ARG A 282 -20.40 0.39 14.24
C ARG A 282 -19.85 -0.93 13.70
N GLN A 283 -20.05 -1.21 12.40
CA GLN A 283 -19.50 -2.39 11.73
C GLN A 283 -18.06 -2.12 11.27
N LYS A 284 -17.33 -3.19 10.97
CA LYS A 284 -15.99 -3.09 10.37
C LYS A 284 -16.11 -2.66 8.90
N PRO A 285 -15.36 -1.63 8.44
CA PRO A 285 -15.35 -1.25 7.04
C PRO A 285 -14.65 -2.30 6.16
N VAL A 286 -14.88 -2.25 4.85
CA VAL A 286 -14.32 -3.18 3.89
C VAL A 286 -12.79 -3.21 3.90
N ALA A 287 -12.15 -2.10 4.24
CA ALA A 287 -10.72 -1.95 4.46
C ALA A 287 -10.43 -1.55 5.92
N ASP A 288 -10.91 -2.38 6.86
CA ASP A 288 -10.62 -2.21 8.29
C ASP A 288 -9.12 -2.07 8.54
N ILE A 289 -8.75 -1.35 9.61
CA ILE A 289 -7.34 -1.10 9.98
C ILE A 289 -6.49 -2.37 9.99
N GLU A 290 -7.04 -3.51 10.45
CA GLU A 290 -6.32 -4.78 10.48
C GLU A 290 -5.91 -5.24 9.06
N GLN A 291 -6.80 -5.07 8.07
CA GLN A 291 -6.51 -5.42 6.69
C GLN A 291 -5.38 -4.54 6.12
N GLY A 292 -5.42 -3.25 6.44
CA GLY A 292 -4.37 -2.30 6.07
C GLY A 292 -3.03 -2.63 6.72
N VAL A 293 -3.04 -2.99 8.02
CA VAL A 293 -1.85 -3.41 8.76
C VAL A 293 -1.21 -4.64 8.12
N ILE A 294 -1.98 -5.68 7.82
CA ILE A 294 -1.43 -6.90 7.21
C ILE A 294 -0.74 -6.57 5.88
N SER A 295 -1.40 -5.81 5.00
CA SER A 295 -0.84 -5.46 3.69
C SER A 295 0.40 -4.55 3.82
N THR A 296 0.36 -3.56 4.73
CA THR A 296 1.49 -2.64 4.96
C THR A 296 2.70 -3.36 5.55
N VAL A 297 2.50 -4.12 6.61
CA VAL A 297 3.59 -4.86 7.28
C VAL A 297 4.24 -5.86 6.33
N SER A 298 3.45 -6.57 5.53
CA SER A 298 4.01 -7.47 4.51
C SER A 298 4.94 -6.75 3.54
N CYS A 299 4.59 -5.53 3.10
CA CYS A 299 5.46 -4.70 2.24
C CYS A 299 6.71 -4.22 2.99
N ILE A 300 6.60 -3.88 4.27
CA ILE A 300 7.75 -3.50 5.10
C ILE A 300 8.71 -4.69 5.25
N LEU A 301 8.20 -5.90 5.49
CA LEU A 301 9.00 -7.12 5.56
C LEU A 301 9.75 -7.40 4.25
N ALA A 302 9.19 -7.05 3.08
CA ALA A 302 9.90 -7.16 1.81
C ALA A 302 11.11 -6.19 1.75
N ASN A 303 10.97 -4.95 2.24
CA ASN A 303 12.12 -4.03 2.35
C ASN A 303 13.17 -4.55 3.34
N LEU A 304 12.76 -5.04 4.50
CA LEU A 304 13.69 -5.60 5.49
C LEU A 304 14.41 -6.84 4.96
N SER A 305 13.70 -7.73 4.25
CA SER A 305 14.31 -8.89 3.59
C SER A 305 15.37 -8.47 2.56
N MET A 306 15.07 -7.45 1.74
CA MET A 306 16.03 -6.89 0.78
C MET A 306 17.24 -6.28 1.49
N GLN A 307 17.03 -5.52 2.54
CA GLN A 307 18.10 -4.88 3.33
C GLN A 307 19.02 -5.92 4.00
N LEU A 308 18.43 -6.99 4.55
CA LEU A 308 19.14 -8.02 5.27
C LEU A 308 19.72 -9.13 4.35
N GLY A 309 19.29 -9.16 3.08
CA GLY A 309 19.73 -10.16 2.09
C GLY A 309 19.28 -11.59 2.40
N ARG A 310 18.17 -11.77 3.11
CA ARG A 310 17.66 -13.10 3.50
C ARG A 310 16.14 -13.14 3.61
N THR A 311 15.58 -14.35 3.51
CA THR A 311 14.15 -14.62 3.73
C THR A 311 13.78 -14.43 5.18
N LEU A 312 12.64 -13.76 5.42
CA LEU A 312 12.05 -13.55 6.74
C LEU A 312 10.84 -14.47 6.93
N THR A 313 10.83 -15.25 8.01
CA THR A 313 9.66 -16.05 8.43
C THR A 313 8.87 -15.26 9.46
N TRP A 314 7.60 -15.01 9.20
CA TRP A 314 6.76 -14.14 10.03
C TRP A 314 5.88 -14.94 10.99
N ASP A 315 5.88 -14.58 12.27
CA ASP A 315 4.92 -15.05 13.27
C ASP A 315 3.84 -13.97 13.48
N PRO A 316 2.62 -14.15 12.95
CA PRO A 316 1.56 -13.15 13.04
C PRO A 316 0.91 -13.06 14.44
N VAL A 317 1.18 -14.00 15.34
CA VAL A 317 0.65 -14.00 16.71
C VAL A 317 1.57 -13.22 17.64
N LYS A 318 2.88 -13.46 17.51
CA LYS A 318 3.90 -12.76 18.30
C LYS A 318 4.31 -11.42 17.70
N HIS A 319 3.94 -11.16 16.44
CA HIS A 319 4.34 -9.99 15.66
C HIS A 319 5.87 -9.86 15.54
N GLU A 320 6.54 -10.97 15.24
CA GLU A 320 8.00 -11.06 15.15
C GLU A 320 8.48 -11.87 13.93
N VAL A 321 9.71 -11.62 13.53
CA VAL A 321 10.43 -12.49 12.60
C VAL A 321 11.04 -13.64 13.39
N VAL A 322 10.65 -14.87 13.03
CA VAL A 322 11.00 -16.08 13.78
C VAL A 322 12.51 -16.30 13.78
N GLY A 323 13.10 -16.37 14.96
CA GLY A 323 14.51 -16.71 15.14
C GLY A 323 15.52 -15.68 14.60
N ASP A 324 15.07 -14.44 14.32
CA ASP A 324 15.92 -13.38 13.74
C ASP A 324 15.95 -12.11 14.61
N PRO A 325 16.82 -12.04 15.64
CA PRO A 325 16.90 -10.87 16.51
C PRO A 325 17.35 -9.59 15.81
N GLU A 326 18.11 -9.69 14.70
CA GLU A 326 18.51 -8.52 13.91
C GLU A 326 17.32 -7.94 13.16
N ALA A 327 16.54 -8.77 12.47
CA ALA A 327 15.32 -8.33 11.80
C ALA A 327 14.32 -7.73 12.79
N ASN A 328 14.17 -8.34 13.98
CA ASN A 328 13.24 -7.87 15.00
C ASN A 328 13.62 -6.48 15.55
N ARG A 329 14.90 -6.12 15.63
CA ARG A 329 15.31 -4.75 15.98
C ARG A 329 14.92 -3.70 14.92
N LEU A 330 14.76 -4.12 13.67
CA LEU A 330 14.39 -3.25 12.55
C LEU A 330 12.87 -3.09 12.35
N LEU A 331 12.06 -3.80 13.13
CA LEU A 331 10.59 -3.66 13.08
C LEU A 331 10.11 -2.32 13.62
N CYS A 332 10.97 -1.58 14.35
CA CYS A 332 10.71 -0.27 14.89
C CYS A 332 11.81 0.69 14.43
N ARG A 333 11.41 1.82 13.83
CA ARG A 333 12.34 2.87 13.43
C ARG A 333 12.58 3.87 14.57
N PRO A 334 13.80 4.43 14.73
CA PRO A 334 14.03 5.44 15.74
C PRO A 334 13.26 6.72 15.43
N TYR A 335 12.58 7.28 16.43
CA TYR A 335 11.95 8.58 16.34
C TYR A 335 12.92 9.70 16.77
N ARG A 336 12.79 10.85 16.12
CA ARG A 336 13.49 12.08 16.50
C ARG A 336 12.75 12.77 17.66
N ALA A 337 13.48 13.19 18.69
CA ALA A 337 12.90 13.99 19.76
C ALA A 337 12.28 15.30 19.22
N PRO A 338 11.18 15.82 19.79
CA PRO A 338 10.57 15.37 21.04
C PRO A 338 9.52 14.25 20.86
N TRP A 339 9.32 13.70 19.65
CA TRP A 339 8.33 12.68 19.40
C TRP A 339 8.71 11.34 20.05
N VAL A 340 7.71 10.64 20.57
CA VAL A 340 7.87 9.33 21.18
C VAL A 340 7.20 8.29 20.28
N HIS A 341 7.93 7.22 19.99
CA HIS A 341 7.41 6.12 19.19
C HIS A 341 6.22 5.47 19.91
N PRO A 342 5.08 5.26 19.23
CA PRO A 342 3.92 4.65 19.86
C PRO A 342 4.18 3.16 20.18
N ASP A 343 3.66 2.71 21.31
CA ASP A 343 3.74 1.31 21.75
C ASP A 343 2.34 0.72 21.85
N ALA A 344 2.12 -0.43 21.20
CA ALA A 344 0.84 -1.13 21.19
C ALA A 344 0.32 -1.50 22.58
N ALA A 345 1.22 -1.65 23.57
CA ALA A 345 0.85 -1.96 24.95
C ALA A 345 0.31 -0.75 25.73
N THR A 346 0.63 0.48 25.29
CA THR A 346 0.33 1.72 26.06
C THR A 346 -0.70 2.63 25.39
N VAL A 347 -0.88 2.57 24.08
CA VAL A 347 -1.81 3.42 23.31
C VAL A 347 -3.28 3.21 23.65
#